data_28dd2568377fcc1f0cc066c949b4d7cc
#
_entry.id   28dd2568377fcc1f0cc066c949b4d7cc
#
_cell.length_a   1.000
_cell.length_b   1.000
_cell.length_c   1.000
_cell.angle_alpha   90.00
_cell.angle_beta   90.00
_cell.angle_gamma   90.00
#
_symmetry.space_group_name_H-M   'P 1'
#
loop_
_entity.id
_entity.type
_entity.pdbx_description
1 polymer ?
#
loop_
_entity_poly.entity_id
_entity_poly.type
_entity_poly.pdbx_seq_one_letter_code
_entity_poly.pdbx_strand_id
1 'polypeptide(L)'
;MNTWRRMASIVSIGVVSLLVAGAAGAQAPTKPSPGAPKAAAKAWPLTRPEATRFAETSRYDDVMAFMKAMAAASPQIHLTTYGYTYEGRPLPLAVIGAPDATPEAVRATKKTRIYIQGNIHAGEVEGKEALLWLLRSIAKGERAAWFDSVVLLINPIYNADGNERVNLRNRGRQNGPVGGMGQRHNAQDFDLNRDCTKLETSEGRSLARMMTQYDPHIAIDLHTTDGSAHGFYLTYQTSVSPNTSPGLVSLARNDLFPWVTRTVKAKHGWDFFYYGNISRQGGDQAWYNDLDLYKPRYTQTYFGIRNRLGILVETYSYATFEDRIEANYWFLEEVINFAVKNGETIRKTTAAADSESIVGKEQAVRGKLVKAPGPVQVVMADTVEERNPFVPDVAMLRRAT
;
A
#
# COMPACT_ATOMS: atom_id res chain seq x y z
N MET A 1 -50.20 28.18 24.84
CA MET A 1 -50.77 29.45 24.34
C MET A 1 -50.37 29.51 22.87
N ASN A 2 -51.30 29.07 22.01
CA ASN A 2 -52.15 29.79 21.07
C ASN A 2 -51.30 30.66 20.10
N THR A 3 -51.43 30.58 18.78
CA THR A 3 -52.61 30.57 17.89
C THR A 3 -52.19 30.26 16.45
N TRP A 4 -52.85 29.41 15.85
CA TRP A 4 -53.49 29.27 14.53
C TRP A 4 -53.66 30.55 13.70
N ARG A 5 -53.44 30.53 12.38
CA ARG A 5 -54.37 31.05 11.39
C ARG A 5 -54.26 30.38 10.03
N ARG A 6 -55.41 29.96 9.55
CA ARG A 6 -55.82 29.43 8.25
C ARG A 6 -56.15 30.53 7.25
N MET A 7 -56.46 30.10 6.03
CA MET A 7 -57.30 30.65 4.95
C MET A 7 -56.51 31.29 3.79
N ALA A 8 -56.90 31.19 2.54
CA ALA A 8 -58.11 30.69 1.88
C ALA A 8 -57.84 30.48 0.37
N SER A 9 -58.66 29.63 -0.22
CA SER A 9 -58.79 29.36 -1.66
C SER A 9 -59.44 30.53 -2.39
N ILE A 10 -59.08 30.74 -3.67
CA ILE A 10 -59.94 31.45 -4.62
C ILE A 10 -60.03 30.63 -5.91
N VAL A 11 -61.25 30.23 -6.22
CA VAL A 11 -61.74 29.65 -7.49
C VAL A 11 -62.19 30.81 -8.38
N SER A 12 -61.82 30.77 -9.63
CA SER A 12 -62.44 31.62 -10.67
C SER A 12 -62.75 30.81 -11.92
N ILE A 13 -64.03 30.74 -12.20
CA ILE A 13 -64.70 30.18 -13.39
C ILE A 13 -64.75 31.28 -14.47
N GLY A 14 -64.44 30.97 -15.71
CA GLY A 14 -64.61 31.91 -16.82
C GLY A 14 -64.64 31.21 -18.20
N VAL A 15 -65.84 30.88 -18.60
CA VAL A 15 -66.53 31.02 -19.89
C VAL A 15 -65.86 30.55 -21.20
N VAL A 16 -66.56 29.64 -21.80
CA VAL A 16 -66.43 29.02 -23.13
C VAL A 16 -66.65 30.03 -24.28
N SER A 17 -65.82 29.96 -25.30
CA SER A 17 -66.14 30.41 -26.66
C SER A 17 -65.71 29.36 -27.68
N LEU A 18 -66.67 28.72 -28.34
CA LEU A 18 -66.46 27.85 -29.51
C LEU A 18 -66.10 28.71 -30.75
N LEU A 19 -65.08 28.34 -31.44
CA LEU A 19 -64.89 28.65 -32.84
C LEU A 19 -64.39 27.40 -33.57
N VAL A 20 -65.21 26.94 -34.51
CA VAL A 20 -64.94 25.83 -35.40
C VAL A 20 -64.25 26.41 -36.63
N ALA A 21 -63.07 25.89 -37.00
CA ALA A 21 -62.50 25.99 -38.33
C ALA A 21 -61.42 24.93 -38.60
N GLY A 22 -61.66 24.13 -39.62
CA GLY A 22 -60.65 23.66 -40.56
C GLY A 22 -59.78 22.47 -40.17
N ALA A 23 -60.15 21.30 -40.70
CA ALA A 23 -59.30 20.11 -40.70
C ALA A 23 -58.04 20.33 -41.54
N ALA A 24 -56.87 20.27 -40.90
CA ALA A 24 -55.60 19.95 -41.54
C ALA A 24 -54.98 18.80 -40.76
N GLY A 25 -54.70 17.70 -41.40
CA GLY A 25 -54.17 16.47 -40.81
C GLY A 25 -52.81 16.71 -40.16
N ALA A 26 -52.76 16.67 -38.82
CA ALA A 26 -51.52 16.63 -38.05
C ALA A 26 -51.22 15.17 -37.67
N GLN A 27 -50.12 14.64 -38.17
CA GLN A 27 -49.56 13.37 -37.73
C GLN A 27 -49.31 13.46 -36.21
N ALA A 28 -49.81 12.45 -35.49
CA ALA A 28 -49.52 12.32 -34.05
C ALA A 28 -48.02 12.19 -33.81
N PRO A 29 -47.46 12.84 -32.75
CA PRO A 29 -46.06 12.64 -32.39
C PRO A 29 -45.85 11.19 -31.97
N THR A 30 -44.95 10.49 -32.65
CA THR A 30 -44.49 9.16 -32.28
C THR A 30 -43.85 9.27 -30.88
N LYS A 31 -44.35 8.47 -29.91
CA LYS A 31 -43.70 8.28 -28.62
C LYS A 31 -42.23 7.90 -28.86
N PRO A 32 -41.25 8.52 -28.13
CA PRO A 32 -39.89 8.08 -28.22
C PRO A 32 -39.81 6.61 -27.79
N SER A 33 -39.15 5.82 -28.62
CA SER A 33 -38.87 4.41 -28.35
C SER A 33 -38.13 4.30 -26.99
N PRO A 34 -38.41 3.29 -26.16
CA PRO A 34 -37.69 3.10 -24.91
C PRO A 34 -36.19 3.06 -25.24
N GLY A 35 -35.42 4.00 -24.71
CA GLY A 35 -33.97 4.03 -24.90
C GLY A 35 -33.37 2.66 -24.54
N ALA A 36 -32.42 2.20 -25.34
CA ALA A 36 -31.68 0.98 -25.07
C ALA A 36 -31.25 0.93 -23.58
N PRO A 37 -31.37 -0.23 -22.92
CA PRO A 37 -31.01 -0.34 -21.53
C PRO A 37 -29.55 0.15 -21.37
N LYS A 38 -29.31 1.15 -20.51
CA LYS A 38 -27.96 1.55 -20.13
C LYS A 38 -27.21 0.28 -19.77
N ALA A 39 -26.10 0.02 -20.46
CA ALA A 39 -25.24 -1.12 -20.14
C ALA A 39 -24.99 -1.09 -18.62
N ALA A 40 -25.30 -2.19 -17.95
CA ALA A 40 -25.07 -2.32 -16.53
C ALA A 40 -23.62 -1.96 -16.24
N ALA A 41 -23.37 -1.05 -15.33
CA ALA A 41 -22.01 -0.65 -14.95
C ALA A 41 -21.24 -1.93 -14.60
N LYS A 42 -20.07 -2.14 -15.22
CA LYS A 42 -19.23 -3.32 -15.02
C LYS A 42 -18.92 -3.43 -13.51
N ALA A 43 -19.46 -4.46 -12.85
CA ALA A 43 -19.13 -4.74 -11.47
C ALA A 43 -17.63 -5.14 -11.38
N TRP A 44 -16.86 -4.41 -10.60
CA TRP A 44 -15.45 -4.73 -10.36
C TRP A 44 -15.34 -5.86 -9.34
N PRO A 45 -14.38 -6.79 -9.50
CA PRO A 45 -14.17 -7.84 -8.54
C PRO A 45 -13.86 -7.26 -7.15
N LEU A 46 -14.46 -7.86 -6.12
CA LEU A 46 -14.11 -7.60 -4.74
C LEU A 46 -12.87 -8.43 -4.36
N THR A 47 -12.02 -7.89 -3.48
CA THR A 47 -10.99 -8.68 -2.81
C THR A 47 -11.63 -9.60 -1.76
N ARG A 48 -10.88 -10.58 -1.25
CA ARG A 48 -11.38 -11.46 -0.20
C ARG A 48 -11.81 -10.70 1.06
N PRO A 49 -11.03 -9.72 1.57
CA PRO A 49 -11.49 -8.88 2.68
C PRO A 49 -12.82 -8.20 2.42
N GLU A 50 -12.99 -7.54 1.28
CA GLU A 50 -14.26 -6.87 0.93
C GLU A 50 -15.43 -7.86 0.87
N ALA A 51 -15.23 -9.02 0.25
CA ALA A 51 -16.26 -10.06 0.13
C ALA A 51 -16.67 -10.68 1.48
N THR A 52 -15.76 -10.66 2.46
CA THR A 52 -15.95 -11.25 3.79
C THR A 52 -16.15 -10.21 4.89
N ARG A 53 -16.36 -8.93 4.54
CA ARG A 53 -16.42 -7.81 5.49
C ARG A 53 -15.20 -7.76 6.41
N PHE A 54 -14.03 -7.88 5.83
CA PHE A 54 -12.72 -7.87 6.49
C PHE A 54 -12.49 -9.00 7.51
N ALA A 55 -13.28 -10.09 7.43
CA ALA A 55 -13.06 -11.25 8.29
C ALA A 55 -11.89 -12.13 7.82
N GLU A 56 -11.59 -12.16 6.52
CA GLU A 56 -10.58 -13.03 5.93
C GLU A 56 -9.63 -12.24 5.02
N THR A 57 -8.41 -12.76 4.85
CA THR A 57 -7.41 -12.25 3.91
C THR A 57 -7.32 -13.12 2.66
N SER A 58 -6.88 -12.55 1.54
CA SER A 58 -6.73 -13.25 0.26
C SER A 58 -5.71 -14.38 0.33
N ARG A 59 -6.07 -15.54 -0.21
CA ARG A 59 -5.16 -16.66 -0.47
C ARG A 59 -4.37 -16.41 -1.75
N TYR A 60 -3.37 -17.24 -1.99
CA TYR A 60 -2.56 -17.12 -3.21
C TYR A 60 -3.40 -17.13 -4.48
N ASP A 61 -4.35 -18.07 -4.57
CA ASP A 61 -5.22 -18.17 -5.75
C ASP A 61 -6.16 -16.97 -5.89
N ASP A 62 -6.66 -16.39 -4.79
CA ASP A 62 -7.46 -15.16 -4.81
C ASP A 62 -6.64 -14.00 -5.39
N VAL A 63 -5.38 -13.84 -4.93
CA VAL A 63 -4.45 -12.81 -5.43
C VAL A 63 -4.20 -12.98 -6.92
N MET A 64 -3.88 -14.21 -7.35
CA MET A 64 -3.58 -14.48 -8.76
C MET A 64 -4.80 -14.29 -9.67
N ALA A 65 -5.98 -14.73 -9.22
CA ALA A 65 -7.23 -14.52 -9.96
C ALA A 65 -7.56 -13.03 -10.09
N PHE A 66 -7.39 -12.27 -9.00
CA PHE A 66 -7.64 -10.83 -9.00
C PHE A 66 -6.65 -10.09 -9.92
N MET A 67 -5.35 -10.37 -9.83
CA MET A 67 -4.34 -9.78 -10.72
C MET A 67 -4.65 -10.05 -12.20
N LYS A 68 -5.01 -11.30 -12.55
CA LYS A 68 -5.41 -11.67 -13.92
C LYS A 68 -6.64 -10.90 -14.38
N ALA A 69 -7.64 -10.75 -13.50
CA ALA A 69 -8.85 -9.97 -13.81
C ALA A 69 -8.53 -8.49 -14.06
N MET A 70 -7.60 -7.89 -13.30
CA MET A 70 -7.17 -6.50 -13.50
C MET A 70 -6.38 -6.34 -14.79
N ALA A 71 -5.48 -7.26 -15.12
CA ALA A 71 -4.74 -7.26 -16.38
C ALA A 71 -5.66 -7.43 -17.59
N ALA A 72 -6.67 -8.31 -17.51
CA ALA A 72 -7.68 -8.46 -18.55
C ALA A 72 -8.57 -7.22 -18.72
N ALA A 73 -8.72 -6.40 -17.68
CA ALA A 73 -9.53 -5.19 -17.70
C ALA A 73 -8.78 -3.95 -18.19
N SER A 74 -7.45 -3.96 -18.17
CA SER A 74 -6.61 -2.81 -18.53
C SER A 74 -5.36 -3.24 -19.32
N PRO A 75 -5.15 -2.72 -20.52
CA PRO A 75 -3.98 -3.03 -21.34
C PRO A 75 -2.68 -2.42 -20.77
N GLN A 76 -2.76 -1.60 -19.74
CA GLN A 76 -1.59 -1.02 -19.07
C GLN A 76 -0.97 -1.95 -18.03
N ILE A 77 -1.65 -3.04 -17.66
CA ILE A 77 -1.20 -3.98 -16.62
C ILE A 77 -0.66 -5.23 -17.30
N HIS A 78 0.65 -5.41 -17.25
CA HIS A 78 1.33 -6.58 -17.79
C HIS A 78 1.76 -7.49 -16.63
N LEU A 79 1.40 -8.77 -16.68
CA LEU A 79 1.77 -9.73 -15.66
C LEU A 79 2.97 -10.57 -16.10
N THR A 80 3.88 -10.80 -15.18
CA THR A 80 5.00 -11.73 -15.35
C THR A 80 5.33 -12.43 -14.03
N THR A 81 6.28 -13.35 -14.08
CA THR A 81 6.84 -14.05 -12.93
C THR A 81 8.32 -13.75 -12.86
N TYR A 82 8.83 -13.27 -11.71
CA TYR A 82 10.26 -12.97 -11.55
C TYR A 82 11.03 -14.04 -10.75
N GLY A 83 10.33 -15.07 -10.28
CA GLY A 83 10.90 -16.20 -9.55
C GLY A 83 9.86 -17.14 -8.99
N TYR A 84 10.30 -18.02 -8.11
CA TYR A 84 9.45 -19.03 -7.49
C TYR A 84 9.77 -19.15 -6.01
N THR A 85 8.75 -19.48 -5.20
CA THR A 85 8.92 -19.84 -3.80
C THR A 85 9.55 -21.24 -3.68
N TYR A 86 9.86 -21.62 -2.45
CA TYR A 86 10.39 -22.98 -2.18
C TYR A 86 9.38 -24.07 -2.59
N GLU A 87 8.08 -23.89 -2.37
CA GLU A 87 7.02 -24.84 -2.77
C GLU A 87 6.64 -24.70 -4.26
N GLY A 88 7.36 -23.90 -5.04
CA GLY A 88 7.18 -23.78 -6.49
C GLY A 88 6.08 -22.83 -6.92
N ARG A 89 5.51 -22.00 -6.03
CA ARG A 89 4.54 -20.96 -6.41
C ARG A 89 5.24 -19.84 -7.16
N PRO A 90 4.75 -19.42 -8.33
CA PRO A 90 5.26 -18.24 -9.04
C PRO A 90 5.21 -16.98 -8.15
N LEU A 91 6.28 -16.20 -8.13
CA LEU A 91 6.30 -14.86 -7.55
C LEU A 91 5.79 -13.86 -8.59
N PRO A 92 4.54 -13.37 -8.46
CA PRO A 92 3.94 -12.53 -9.49
C PRO A 92 4.52 -11.12 -9.49
N LEU A 93 4.59 -10.52 -10.66
CA LEU A 93 4.93 -9.11 -10.84
C LEU A 93 3.94 -8.48 -11.82
N ALA A 94 3.20 -7.47 -11.37
CA ALA A 94 2.47 -6.59 -12.26
C ALA A 94 3.37 -5.41 -12.64
N VAL A 95 3.57 -5.22 -13.93
CA VAL A 95 4.33 -4.11 -14.52
C VAL A 95 3.33 -3.16 -15.16
N ILE A 96 3.34 -1.89 -14.75
CA ILE A 96 2.40 -0.87 -15.21
C ILE A 96 3.16 0.38 -15.66
N GLY A 97 2.76 0.96 -16.79
CA GLY A 97 3.38 2.17 -17.33
C GLY A 97 4.59 1.93 -18.24
N ALA A 98 4.83 0.66 -18.60
CA ALA A 98 5.78 0.24 -19.64
C ALA A 98 5.04 -0.46 -20.79
N PRO A 99 5.65 -0.61 -21.98
CA PRO A 99 5.01 -1.28 -23.12
C PRO A 99 4.72 -2.75 -22.90
N ASP A 100 5.55 -3.44 -22.12
CA ASP A 100 5.40 -4.83 -21.73
C ASP A 100 6.08 -5.10 -20.37
N ALA A 101 6.08 -6.37 -19.93
CA ALA A 101 6.63 -6.75 -18.63
C ALA A 101 8.13 -7.06 -18.63
N THR A 102 8.86 -6.88 -19.73
CA THR A 102 10.29 -7.18 -19.78
C THR A 102 11.13 -6.12 -19.07
N PRO A 103 12.25 -6.51 -18.41
CA PRO A 103 13.15 -5.54 -17.80
C PRO A 103 13.69 -4.50 -18.80
N GLU A 104 13.94 -4.92 -20.04
CA GLU A 104 14.42 -4.08 -21.13
C GLU A 104 13.41 -2.98 -21.47
N ALA A 105 12.14 -3.34 -21.69
CA ALA A 105 11.06 -2.39 -21.97
C ALA A 105 10.86 -1.41 -20.80
N VAL A 106 10.91 -1.91 -19.56
CA VAL A 106 10.80 -1.07 -18.35
C VAL A 106 11.93 -0.04 -18.28
N ARG A 107 13.18 -0.43 -18.47
CA ARG A 107 14.33 0.47 -18.42
C ARG A 107 14.35 1.46 -19.60
N ALA A 108 13.90 1.04 -20.77
CA ALA A 108 13.83 1.87 -21.97
C ALA A 108 12.87 3.07 -21.82
N THR A 109 11.89 2.99 -20.92
CA THR A 109 10.96 4.11 -20.66
C THR A 109 11.63 5.36 -20.12
N LYS A 110 12.79 5.25 -19.46
CA LYS A 110 13.50 6.33 -18.73
C LYS A 110 12.65 7.00 -17.63
N LYS A 111 11.50 6.41 -17.29
CA LYS A 111 10.61 6.86 -16.21
C LYS A 111 11.18 6.49 -14.83
N THR A 112 10.62 7.08 -13.78
CA THR A 112 10.93 6.66 -12.41
C THR A 112 10.28 5.30 -12.13
N ARG A 113 11.10 4.31 -11.78
CA ARG A 113 10.68 2.93 -11.52
C ARG A 113 10.51 2.72 -10.03
N ILE A 114 9.35 2.20 -9.64
CA ILE A 114 8.96 1.98 -8.24
C ILE A 114 8.60 0.50 -8.05
N TYR A 115 9.38 -0.21 -7.26
CA TYR A 115 9.06 -1.55 -6.82
C TYR A 115 8.32 -1.51 -5.49
N ILE A 116 7.23 -2.28 -5.38
CA ILE A 116 6.41 -2.37 -4.17
C ILE A 116 6.10 -3.82 -3.91
N GLN A 117 6.49 -4.30 -2.73
CA GLN A 117 6.15 -5.65 -2.27
C GLN A 117 5.34 -5.61 -0.99
N GLY A 118 4.43 -6.56 -0.86
CA GLY A 118 3.71 -6.87 0.36
C GLY A 118 3.93 -8.31 0.79
N ASN A 119 3.58 -8.59 2.05
CA ASN A 119 3.46 -9.94 2.56
C ASN A 119 4.80 -10.72 2.69
N ILE A 120 5.91 -10.03 2.93
CA ILE A 120 7.19 -10.72 3.23
C ILE A 120 7.07 -11.54 4.53
N HIS A 121 6.41 -10.99 5.55
CA HIS A 121 5.89 -11.75 6.66
C HIS A 121 4.42 -12.04 6.38
N ALA A 122 4.08 -13.29 6.17
CA ALA A 122 2.77 -13.60 5.59
C ALA A 122 1.58 -13.45 6.56
N GLY A 123 1.84 -13.13 7.82
CA GLY A 123 0.81 -12.68 8.77
C GLY A 123 0.53 -11.16 8.72
N GLU A 124 1.32 -10.40 7.98
CA GLU A 124 1.19 -8.96 7.76
C GLU A 124 0.48 -8.75 6.43
N VAL A 125 -0.83 -8.85 6.46
CA VAL A 125 -1.66 -9.11 5.27
C VAL A 125 -2.19 -7.89 4.55
N GLU A 126 -2.26 -6.74 5.22
CA GLU A 126 -2.90 -5.52 4.71
C GLU A 126 -2.15 -4.88 3.54
N GLY A 127 -0.82 -4.97 3.51
CA GLY A 127 -0.02 -4.50 2.36
C GLY A 127 -0.38 -5.22 1.07
N LYS A 128 -0.59 -6.54 1.14
CA LYS A 128 -1.07 -7.36 0.03
C LYS A 128 -2.42 -6.84 -0.48
N GLU A 129 -3.38 -6.64 0.40
CA GLU A 129 -4.73 -6.22 0.04
C GLU A 129 -4.77 -4.78 -0.51
N ALA A 130 -3.98 -3.88 0.06
CA ALA A 130 -3.83 -2.51 -0.45
C ALA A 130 -3.28 -2.48 -1.88
N LEU A 131 -2.34 -3.39 -2.20
CA LEU A 131 -1.81 -3.53 -3.56
C LEU A 131 -2.86 -4.07 -4.54
N LEU A 132 -3.78 -4.93 -4.11
CA LEU A 132 -4.92 -5.34 -4.93
C LEU A 132 -5.88 -4.16 -5.17
N TRP A 133 -6.17 -3.35 -4.16
CA TRP A 133 -6.98 -2.13 -4.35
C TRP A 133 -6.31 -1.15 -5.31
N LEU A 134 -4.99 -0.97 -5.21
CA LEU A 134 -4.23 -0.13 -6.11
C LEU A 134 -4.31 -0.62 -7.56
N LEU A 135 -4.16 -1.93 -7.80
CA LEU A 135 -4.32 -2.53 -9.13
C LEU A 135 -5.72 -2.30 -9.69
N ARG A 136 -6.77 -2.39 -8.87
CA ARG A 136 -8.14 -2.12 -9.30
C ARG A 136 -8.37 -0.64 -9.64
N SER A 137 -7.85 0.28 -8.85
CA SER A 137 -7.91 1.72 -9.11
C SER A 137 -7.22 2.05 -10.46
N ILE A 138 -6.04 1.46 -10.69
CA ILE A 138 -5.33 1.58 -11.97
C ILE A 138 -6.14 1.00 -13.12
N ALA A 139 -6.71 -0.20 -12.96
CA ALA A 139 -7.51 -0.84 -13.99
C ALA A 139 -8.78 -0.05 -14.35
N LYS A 140 -9.33 0.71 -13.39
CA LYS A 140 -10.43 1.66 -13.61
C LYS A 140 -10.02 2.93 -14.36
N GLY A 141 -8.71 3.17 -14.54
CA GLY A 141 -8.19 4.38 -15.16
C GLY A 141 -8.10 5.59 -14.23
N GLU A 142 -8.37 5.43 -12.93
CA GLU A 142 -8.37 6.51 -11.93
C GLU A 142 -6.99 7.15 -11.74
N ARG A 143 -5.92 6.49 -12.20
CA ARG A 143 -4.51 6.88 -12.00
C ARG A 143 -3.72 6.99 -13.32
N ALA A 144 -4.40 7.19 -14.44
CA ALA A 144 -3.77 7.16 -15.78
C ALA A 144 -2.60 8.16 -15.90
N ALA A 145 -2.73 9.36 -15.35
CA ALA A 145 -1.70 10.40 -15.40
C ALA A 145 -0.36 10.03 -14.70
N TRP A 146 -0.35 9.05 -13.80
CA TRP A 146 0.89 8.60 -13.20
C TRP A 146 1.86 8.00 -14.22
N PHE A 147 1.32 7.32 -15.23
CA PHE A 147 2.10 6.52 -16.17
C PHE A 147 2.79 7.32 -17.27
N ASP A 148 2.63 8.62 -17.29
CA ASP A 148 3.47 9.53 -18.07
C ASP A 148 4.89 9.62 -17.46
N SER A 149 5.02 9.47 -16.15
CA SER A 149 6.23 9.73 -15.38
C SER A 149 6.81 8.55 -14.62
N VAL A 150 5.98 7.53 -14.29
CA VAL A 150 6.40 6.40 -13.47
C VAL A 150 6.12 5.05 -14.14
N VAL A 151 6.89 4.03 -13.73
CA VAL A 151 6.60 2.61 -13.94
C VAL A 151 6.45 1.98 -12.57
N LEU A 152 5.37 1.25 -12.34
CA LEU A 152 5.15 0.47 -11.13
C LEU A 152 5.48 -1.00 -11.37
N LEU A 153 6.16 -1.60 -10.41
CA LEU A 153 6.53 -3.01 -10.33
C LEU A 153 5.91 -3.55 -9.03
N ILE A 154 4.73 -4.17 -9.12
CA ILE A 154 3.92 -4.53 -7.95
C ILE A 154 3.94 -6.04 -7.73
N ASN A 155 4.44 -6.46 -6.56
CA ASN A 155 4.34 -7.82 -6.04
C ASN A 155 3.47 -7.84 -4.77
N PRO A 156 2.19 -8.23 -4.83
CA PRO A 156 1.34 -8.25 -3.65
C PRO A 156 1.70 -9.36 -2.64
N ILE A 157 2.30 -10.45 -3.08
CA ILE A 157 2.45 -11.67 -2.26
C ILE A 157 3.85 -12.28 -2.40
N TYR A 158 4.81 -11.74 -1.65
CA TYR A 158 6.20 -12.19 -1.73
C TYR A 158 6.42 -13.52 -1.00
N ASN A 159 5.90 -13.70 0.22
CA ASN A 159 5.94 -14.96 0.96
C ASN A 159 4.67 -15.79 0.69
N ALA A 160 4.52 -16.24 -0.55
CA ALA A 160 3.32 -16.95 -0.97
C ALA A 160 3.11 -18.28 -0.23
N ASP A 161 4.18 -18.98 0.14
CA ASP A 161 4.09 -20.24 0.89
C ASP A 161 3.62 -20.01 2.33
N GLY A 162 4.20 -19.03 3.02
CA GLY A 162 3.77 -18.66 4.37
C GLY A 162 2.33 -18.12 4.40
N ASN A 163 1.88 -17.46 3.32
CA ASN A 163 0.51 -16.98 3.20
C ASN A 163 -0.53 -18.11 3.24
N GLU A 164 -0.20 -19.28 2.67
CA GLU A 164 -1.11 -20.43 2.64
C GLU A 164 -1.21 -21.16 3.99
N ARG A 165 -0.28 -20.89 4.91
CA ARG A 165 -0.25 -21.49 6.25
C ARG A 165 -1.07 -20.67 7.25
N VAL A 166 -2.33 -20.40 6.91
CA VAL A 166 -3.25 -19.61 7.74
C VAL A 166 -3.56 -20.36 9.04
N ASN A 167 -3.43 -19.62 10.14
CA ASN A 167 -3.82 -20.09 11.47
C ASN A 167 -4.40 -18.92 12.28
N LEU A 168 -5.45 -19.23 13.05
CA LEU A 168 -6.14 -18.26 13.93
C LEU A 168 -5.23 -17.74 15.06
N ARG A 169 -4.14 -18.44 15.37
CA ARG A 169 -3.18 -18.06 16.41
C ARG A 169 -1.95 -17.30 15.86
N ASN A 170 -1.81 -17.24 14.54
CA ASN A 170 -0.77 -16.40 13.96
C ASN A 170 -1.05 -14.93 14.30
N ARG A 171 -0.03 -14.22 14.81
CA ARG A 171 -0.12 -12.79 15.20
C ARG A 171 -1.30 -12.49 16.14
N GLY A 172 -1.49 -13.28 17.18
CA GLY A 172 -2.68 -13.28 18.03
C GLY A 172 -3.09 -11.93 18.62
N ARG A 173 -2.17 -10.96 18.82
CA ARG A 173 -2.50 -9.62 19.30
C ARG A 173 -2.95 -8.65 18.21
N GLN A 174 -2.68 -8.96 16.95
CA GLN A 174 -3.07 -8.12 15.82
C GLN A 174 -4.59 -8.04 15.71
N ASN A 175 -5.13 -6.85 15.44
CA ASN A 175 -6.57 -6.65 15.29
C ASN A 175 -7.07 -7.14 13.91
N GLY A 176 -7.37 -8.43 13.83
CA GLY A 176 -7.84 -9.09 12.62
C GLY A 176 -6.78 -9.27 11.53
N PRO A 177 -7.15 -9.95 10.45
CA PRO A 177 -8.46 -10.58 10.19
C PRO A 177 -8.77 -11.74 11.17
N VAL A 178 -10.03 -11.77 11.62
CA VAL A 178 -10.47 -12.77 12.63
C VAL A 178 -10.48 -14.20 12.10
N GLY A 179 -10.56 -14.40 10.80
CA GLY A 179 -10.43 -15.69 10.13
C GLY A 179 -9.01 -16.25 10.09
N GLY A 180 -8.06 -15.54 10.69
CA GLY A 180 -6.65 -15.92 10.72
C GLY A 180 -5.84 -15.38 9.54
N MET A 181 -4.53 -15.54 9.64
CA MET A 181 -3.57 -15.04 8.66
C MET A 181 -2.38 -16.00 8.54
N GLY A 182 -1.53 -15.79 7.53
CA GLY A 182 -0.36 -16.60 7.27
C GLY A 182 0.69 -16.55 8.39
N GLN A 183 1.70 -17.39 8.29
CA GLN A 183 2.82 -17.41 9.22
C GLN A 183 3.92 -16.43 8.79
N ARG A 184 4.75 -16.00 9.75
CA ARG A 184 5.87 -15.09 9.49
C ARG A 184 6.88 -15.64 8.49
N HIS A 185 7.32 -16.87 8.71
CA HIS A 185 8.39 -17.53 7.96
C HIS A 185 7.88 -18.12 6.64
N ASN A 186 8.79 -18.36 5.70
CA ASN A 186 8.49 -19.10 4.47
C ASN A 186 8.32 -20.61 4.72
N ALA A 187 8.22 -21.41 3.66
CA ALA A 187 8.03 -22.86 3.76
C ALA A 187 9.23 -23.60 4.37
N GLN A 188 10.41 -22.99 4.36
CA GLN A 188 11.64 -23.55 4.95
C GLN A 188 11.90 -23.05 6.39
N ASP A 189 10.95 -22.33 6.98
CA ASP A 189 11.06 -21.68 8.28
C ASP A 189 12.13 -20.55 8.33
N PHE A 190 12.44 -19.93 7.19
CA PHE A 190 13.29 -18.74 7.11
C PHE A 190 12.46 -17.47 7.19
N ASP A 191 12.97 -16.50 7.95
CA ASP A 191 12.50 -15.11 7.91
C ASP A 191 13.09 -14.42 6.66
N LEU A 192 12.25 -14.19 5.65
CA LEU A 192 12.68 -13.59 4.38
C LEU A 192 13.23 -12.18 4.54
N ASN A 193 12.79 -11.45 5.59
CA ASN A 193 13.33 -10.13 5.94
C ASN A 193 14.61 -10.23 6.81
N ARG A 194 15.31 -11.36 6.75
CA ARG A 194 16.64 -11.59 7.31
C ARG A 194 17.61 -12.19 6.28
N ASP A 195 17.12 -12.44 5.07
CA ASP A 195 17.84 -13.20 4.04
C ASP A 195 18.53 -12.32 2.98
N CYS A 196 18.32 -11.01 2.98
CA CYS A 196 18.87 -10.12 1.94
C CYS A 196 20.41 -10.09 1.84
N THR A 197 21.13 -10.61 2.84
CA THR A 197 22.59 -10.73 2.81
C THR A 197 23.05 -12.11 2.34
N LYS A 198 22.43 -13.16 2.86
CA LYS A 198 22.85 -14.54 2.60
C LYS A 198 22.26 -15.10 1.31
N LEU A 199 21.04 -14.70 0.97
CA LEU A 199 20.29 -15.19 -0.20
C LEU A 199 20.15 -16.72 -0.22
N GLU A 200 19.86 -17.30 0.96
CA GLU A 200 19.71 -18.74 1.13
C GLU A 200 18.40 -19.26 0.52
N THR A 201 17.36 -18.39 0.48
CA THR A 201 16.05 -18.77 -0.04
C THR A 201 15.93 -18.55 -1.55
N SER A 202 15.00 -19.26 -2.20
CA SER A 202 14.65 -19.02 -3.61
C SER A 202 14.04 -17.64 -3.81
N GLU A 203 13.23 -17.19 -2.84
CA GLU A 203 12.60 -15.88 -2.81
C GLU A 203 13.65 -14.76 -2.74
N GLY A 204 14.63 -14.87 -1.82
CA GLY A 204 15.71 -13.89 -1.66
C GLY A 204 16.56 -13.75 -2.92
N ARG A 205 16.93 -14.88 -3.55
CA ARG A 205 17.67 -14.86 -4.84
C ARG A 205 16.83 -14.28 -5.97
N SER A 206 15.52 -14.53 -5.97
CA SER A 206 14.61 -13.97 -6.98
C SER A 206 14.45 -12.47 -6.82
N LEU A 207 14.32 -11.97 -5.59
CA LEU A 207 14.31 -10.53 -5.29
C LEU A 207 15.60 -9.85 -5.74
N ALA A 208 16.76 -10.41 -5.40
CA ALA A 208 18.06 -9.84 -5.77
C ALA A 208 18.23 -9.75 -7.29
N ARG A 209 17.79 -10.76 -8.03
CA ARG A 209 17.79 -10.79 -9.50
C ARG A 209 16.82 -9.76 -10.07
N MET A 210 15.59 -9.69 -9.56
CA MET A 210 14.60 -8.69 -9.96
C MET A 210 15.11 -7.27 -9.76
N MET A 211 15.67 -6.97 -8.59
CA MET A 211 16.29 -5.67 -8.30
C MET A 211 17.40 -5.29 -9.28
N THR A 212 18.18 -6.27 -9.75
CA THR A 212 19.24 -6.04 -10.72
C THR A 212 18.69 -5.85 -12.14
N GLN A 213 17.70 -6.65 -12.53
CA GLN A 213 17.15 -6.63 -13.89
C GLN A 213 16.25 -5.43 -14.16
N TYR A 214 15.31 -5.13 -13.25
CA TYR A 214 14.36 -4.03 -13.39
C TYR A 214 14.91 -2.69 -12.89
N ASP A 215 15.91 -2.74 -12.02
CA ASP A 215 16.64 -1.57 -11.52
C ASP A 215 15.71 -0.44 -11.02
N PRO A 216 14.84 -0.68 -10.03
CA PRO A 216 13.94 0.34 -9.51
C PRO A 216 14.71 1.46 -8.82
N HIS A 217 14.21 2.71 -8.88
CA HIS A 217 14.78 3.84 -8.14
C HIS A 217 14.25 3.88 -6.69
N ILE A 218 13.02 3.45 -6.48
CA ILE A 218 12.36 3.34 -5.18
C ILE A 218 11.97 1.88 -4.98
N ALA A 219 12.20 1.35 -3.77
CA ALA A 219 11.77 0.01 -3.39
C ALA A 219 11.09 0.06 -2.02
N ILE A 220 9.86 -0.41 -1.95
CA ILE A 220 8.98 -0.31 -0.77
C ILE A 220 8.63 -1.71 -0.28
N ASP A 221 8.77 -1.94 1.01
CA ASP A 221 8.39 -3.17 1.70
C ASP A 221 7.30 -2.87 2.74
N LEU A 222 6.15 -3.51 2.58
CA LEU A 222 4.95 -3.26 3.37
C LEU A 222 4.81 -4.28 4.50
N HIS A 223 4.84 -3.77 5.73
CA HIS A 223 4.79 -4.53 6.97
C HIS A 223 3.69 -4.08 7.91
N THR A 224 3.59 -4.81 9.04
CA THR A 224 2.74 -4.47 10.19
C THR A 224 3.54 -4.60 11.47
N THR A 225 3.47 -3.60 12.34
CA THR A 225 4.19 -3.60 13.62
C THR A 225 3.82 -4.78 14.53
N ASP A 226 4.70 -5.08 15.48
CA ASP A 226 4.39 -6.06 16.55
C ASP A 226 3.46 -5.50 17.63
N GLY A 227 3.04 -4.24 17.48
CA GLY A 227 2.22 -3.53 18.44
C GLY A 227 3.04 -2.73 19.45
N SER A 228 3.44 -1.55 19.06
CA SER A 228 4.03 -0.54 19.94
C SER A 228 2.95 0.35 20.57
N ALA A 229 3.28 1.01 21.68
CA ALA A 229 2.32 1.87 22.40
C ALA A 229 2.25 3.28 21.80
N HIS A 230 1.89 3.41 20.53
CA HIS A 230 1.71 4.70 19.85
C HIS A 230 0.38 4.78 19.13
N GLY A 231 -0.04 5.99 18.75
CA GLY A 231 -1.31 6.25 18.06
C GLY A 231 -1.19 6.51 16.56
N PHE A 232 -0.01 6.35 15.95
CA PHE A 232 0.15 6.51 14.51
C PHE A 232 -0.46 5.31 13.78
N TYR A 233 -1.24 5.55 12.72
CA TYR A 233 -1.82 4.48 11.89
C TYR A 233 -0.77 3.75 11.04
N LEU A 234 0.31 4.45 10.70
CA LEU A 234 1.41 3.92 9.92
C LEU A 234 2.71 4.62 10.32
N THR A 235 3.77 3.84 10.39
CA THR A 235 5.13 4.35 10.53
C THR A 235 5.98 3.91 9.35
N TYR A 236 7.01 4.71 9.03
CA TYR A 236 7.87 4.48 7.88
C TYR A 236 9.34 4.76 8.21
N GLN A 237 10.22 4.17 7.43
CA GLN A 237 11.66 4.40 7.56
C GLN A 237 12.38 4.18 6.23
N THR A 238 13.42 4.96 5.98
CA THR A 238 14.42 4.62 4.97
C THR A 238 15.59 3.87 5.59
N SER A 239 16.56 3.43 4.79
CA SER A 239 17.78 2.83 5.31
C SER A 239 18.43 3.72 6.36
N VAL A 240 18.81 3.11 7.48
CA VAL A 240 19.59 3.75 8.55
C VAL A 240 21.04 3.27 8.57
N SER A 241 21.46 2.51 7.58
CA SER A 241 22.87 2.13 7.44
C SER A 241 23.73 3.35 7.16
N PRO A 242 24.85 3.55 7.90
CA PRO A 242 25.79 4.62 7.58
C PRO A 242 26.42 4.51 6.19
N ASN A 243 26.34 3.34 5.57
CA ASN A 243 26.88 3.10 4.21
C ASN A 243 25.87 3.44 3.11
N THR A 244 24.66 3.86 3.46
CA THR A 244 23.69 4.36 2.48
C THR A 244 24.07 5.77 2.05
N SER A 245 23.99 6.08 0.74
CA SER A 245 24.26 7.41 0.23
C SER A 245 23.50 8.49 0.99
N PRO A 246 24.18 9.51 1.54
CA PRO A 246 23.53 10.60 2.29
C PRO A 246 22.45 11.34 1.48
N GLY A 247 22.63 11.45 0.15
CA GLY A 247 21.66 12.07 -0.74
C GLY A 247 20.31 11.35 -0.75
N LEU A 248 20.33 10.01 -0.75
CA LEU A 248 19.12 9.19 -0.69
C LEU A 248 18.42 9.31 0.67
N VAL A 249 19.19 9.29 1.76
CA VAL A 249 18.65 9.46 3.12
C VAL A 249 18.03 10.84 3.28
N SER A 250 18.70 11.89 2.77
CA SER A 250 18.18 13.26 2.79
C SER A 250 16.88 13.40 2.00
N LEU A 251 16.84 12.88 0.77
CA LEU A 251 15.63 12.89 -0.07
C LEU A 251 14.45 12.20 0.61
N ALA A 252 14.68 11.06 1.28
CA ALA A 252 13.62 10.38 2.02
C ALA A 252 13.15 11.21 3.22
N ARG A 253 14.07 11.65 4.07
CA ARG A 253 13.73 12.24 5.37
C ARG A 253 13.28 13.69 5.31
N ASN A 254 13.83 14.47 4.37
CA ASN A 254 13.57 15.90 4.31
C ASN A 254 12.50 16.27 3.29
N ASP A 255 12.25 15.41 2.29
CA ASP A 255 11.32 15.73 1.21
C ASP A 255 10.15 14.74 1.15
N LEU A 256 10.41 13.44 0.91
CA LEU A 256 9.37 12.43 0.68
C LEU A 256 8.49 12.20 1.91
N PHE A 257 9.07 11.84 3.05
CA PHE A 257 8.29 11.52 4.25
C PHE A 257 7.50 12.72 4.81
N PRO A 258 8.07 13.93 4.88
CA PRO A 258 7.29 15.11 5.23
C PRO A 258 6.15 15.42 4.24
N TRP A 259 6.36 15.18 2.92
CA TRP A 259 5.29 15.28 1.94
C TRP A 259 4.15 14.32 2.26
N VAL A 260 4.44 13.03 2.40
CA VAL A 260 3.45 12.00 2.68
C VAL A 260 2.68 12.30 3.96
N THR A 261 3.40 12.60 5.06
CA THR A 261 2.78 12.89 6.37
C THR A 261 1.80 14.06 6.29
N ARG A 262 2.22 15.19 5.70
CA ARG A 262 1.36 16.37 5.57
C ARG A 262 0.16 16.09 4.69
N THR A 263 0.35 15.39 3.57
CA THR A 263 -0.73 15.17 2.60
C THR A 263 -1.77 14.19 3.13
N VAL A 264 -1.33 13.09 3.74
CA VAL A 264 -2.26 12.13 4.37
C VAL A 264 -3.01 12.78 5.53
N LYS A 265 -2.32 13.56 6.37
CA LYS A 265 -2.99 14.30 7.46
C LYS A 265 -4.04 15.28 6.93
N ALA A 266 -3.72 16.01 5.86
CA ALA A 266 -4.63 16.98 5.27
C ALA A 266 -5.85 16.33 4.59
N LYS A 267 -5.68 15.18 3.92
CA LYS A 267 -6.73 14.51 3.16
C LYS A 267 -7.60 13.59 4.01
N HIS A 268 -7.00 12.89 4.98
CA HIS A 268 -7.63 11.78 5.70
C HIS A 268 -7.65 11.97 7.22
N GLY A 269 -6.96 12.98 7.75
CA GLY A 269 -6.90 13.25 9.19
C GLY A 269 -5.95 12.34 9.97
N TRP A 270 -5.28 11.40 9.33
CA TRP A 270 -4.47 10.36 9.99
C TRP A 270 -3.02 10.80 10.16
N ASP A 271 -2.45 10.38 11.30
CA ASP A 271 -1.07 10.66 11.64
C ASP A 271 -0.17 9.51 11.23
N PHE A 272 0.84 9.81 10.41
CA PHE A 272 1.93 8.92 10.05
C PHE A 272 3.22 9.49 10.63
N PHE A 273 4.19 8.62 10.95
CA PHE A 273 5.43 9.06 11.58
C PHE A 273 6.61 8.14 11.23
N TYR A 274 7.79 8.51 11.70
CA TYR A 274 8.98 7.67 11.57
C TYR A 274 8.85 6.41 12.42
N TYR A 275 9.27 5.28 11.87
CA TYR A 275 9.27 3.99 12.57
C TYR A 275 10.09 4.05 13.86
N GLY A 276 9.56 3.44 14.90
CA GLY A 276 10.17 3.38 16.21
C GLY A 276 9.20 2.90 17.29
N ASN A 277 9.66 2.94 18.51
CA ASN A 277 8.87 2.60 19.69
C ASN A 277 9.22 3.52 20.86
N ILE A 278 8.39 3.53 21.89
CA ILE A 278 8.65 4.28 23.11
C ILE A 278 9.39 3.41 24.11
N SER A 279 10.56 3.87 24.58
CA SER A 279 11.23 3.26 25.71
C SER A 279 10.47 3.57 27.00
N ARG A 280 10.20 2.53 27.78
CA ARG A 280 9.61 2.64 29.11
C ARG A 280 10.65 2.45 30.24
N GLN A 281 11.92 2.30 29.91
CA GLN A 281 12.99 2.07 30.88
C GLN A 281 13.65 3.39 31.25
N GLY A 282 13.73 3.65 32.57
CA GLY A 282 14.66 4.62 33.13
C GLY A 282 14.24 6.10 33.12
N GLY A 283 12.97 6.42 33.32
CA GLY A 283 12.53 7.81 33.65
C GLY A 283 12.33 8.74 32.46
N ASP A 284 13.24 8.82 31.52
CA ASP A 284 13.06 9.60 30.26
C ASP A 284 12.39 8.76 29.19
N GLN A 285 11.21 9.17 28.77
CA GLN A 285 10.57 8.58 27.60
C GLN A 285 11.33 9.00 26.34
N ALA A 286 11.77 8.02 25.55
CA ALA A 286 12.44 8.28 24.29
C ALA A 286 11.77 7.49 23.16
N TRP A 287 11.58 8.15 22.01
CA TRP A 287 11.28 7.46 20.77
C TRP A 287 12.58 6.87 20.21
N TYR A 288 12.66 5.57 20.10
CA TYR A 288 13.87 4.87 19.67
C TYR A 288 13.58 3.95 18.49
N ASN A 289 14.62 3.73 17.71
CA ASN A 289 14.62 2.77 16.61
C ASN A 289 15.26 1.45 17.04
N ASP A 290 14.99 0.36 16.34
CA ASP A 290 15.70 -0.90 16.55
C ASP A 290 17.16 -0.76 16.09
N LEU A 291 18.11 -1.09 16.99
CA LEU A 291 19.54 -1.02 16.72
C LEU A 291 19.95 -1.85 15.49
N ASP A 292 19.30 -2.99 15.27
CA ASP A 292 19.69 -3.93 14.23
C ASP A 292 19.31 -3.48 12.80
N LEU A 293 18.43 -2.52 12.64
CA LEU A 293 17.90 -2.10 11.33
C LEU A 293 18.95 -1.48 10.38
N TYR A 294 20.16 -1.16 10.85
CA TYR A 294 21.27 -0.75 9.97
C TYR A 294 21.87 -1.91 9.18
N LYS A 295 21.59 -3.16 9.57
CA LYS A 295 22.17 -4.36 8.95
C LYS A 295 21.52 -4.64 7.60
N PRO A 296 22.29 -5.00 6.57
CA PRO A 296 21.79 -5.21 5.22
C PRO A 296 20.94 -6.48 5.05
N ARG A 297 20.72 -7.25 6.10
CA ARG A 297 19.80 -8.39 6.07
C ARG A 297 18.33 -7.98 5.94
N TYR A 298 17.99 -6.74 6.31
CA TYR A 298 16.66 -6.16 6.18
C TYR A 298 16.48 -5.53 4.80
N THR A 299 15.29 -5.68 4.22
CA THR A 299 14.97 -5.24 2.86
C THR A 299 15.23 -3.75 2.65
N GLN A 300 14.73 -2.86 3.51
CA GLN A 300 14.91 -1.42 3.33
C GLN A 300 16.39 -0.99 3.38
N THR A 301 17.19 -1.66 4.21
CA THR A 301 18.63 -1.39 4.29
C THR A 301 19.37 -2.00 3.10
N TYR A 302 19.01 -3.22 2.70
CA TYR A 302 19.53 -3.83 1.47
C TYR A 302 19.28 -2.95 0.24
N PHE A 303 18.05 -2.43 0.08
CA PHE A 303 17.74 -1.49 -1.01
C PHE A 303 18.57 -0.20 -0.89
N GLY A 304 18.71 0.35 0.32
CA GLY A 304 19.48 1.58 0.56
C GLY A 304 20.97 1.47 0.22
N ILE A 305 21.64 0.39 0.64
CA ILE A 305 23.07 0.18 0.31
C ILE A 305 23.31 -0.22 -1.15
N ARG A 306 22.26 -0.56 -1.88
CA ARG A 306 22.28 -0.72 -3.34
C ARG A 306 21.95 0.58 -4.07
N ASN A 307 22.04 1.71 -3.39
CA ASN A 307 21.76 3.04 -3.92
C ASN A 307 20.32 3.21 -4.43
N ARG A 308 19.35 2.58 -3.75
CA ARG A 308 17.92 2.76 -4.04
C ARG A 308 17.24 3.43 -2.85
N LEU A 309 16.21 4.20 -3.11
CA LEU A 309 15.39 4.76 -2.05
C LEU A 309 14.57 3.63 -1.41
N GLY A 310 15.19 2.94 -0.44
CA GLY A 310 14.58 1.82 0.29
C GLY A 310 13.62 2.35 1.36
N ILE A 311 12.40 1.85 1.38
CA ILE A 311 11.35 2.29 2.30
C ILE A 311 10.75 1.09 3.02
N LEU A 312 10.82 1.11 4.35
CA LEU A 312 10.04 0.27 5.25
C LEU A 312 8.73 0.99 5.54
N VAL A 313 7.64 0.26 5.51
CA VAL A 313 6.31 0.71 5.94
C VAL A 313 5.79 -0.25 6.99
N GLU A 314 5.31 0.28 8.11
CA GLU A 314 4.78 -0.50 9.23
C GLU A 314 3.42 0.06 9.64
N THR A 315 2.34 -0.63 9.27
CA THR A 315 1.00 -0.27 9.75
C THR A 315 0.82 -0.67 11.21
N TYR A 316 -0.11 0.00 11.88
CA TYR A 316 -0.33 -0.21 13.30
C TYR A 316 -1.18 -1.45 13.58
N SER A 317 -0.59 -2.47 14.17
CA SER A 317 -1.24 -3.77 14.37
C SER A 317 -2.56 -3.73 15.15
N TYR A 318 -2.80 -2.68 15.96
CA TYR A 318 -4.02 -2.50 16.74
C TYR A 318 -5.09 -1.62 16.08
N ALA A 319 -4.81 -1.02 14.92
CA ALA A 319 -5.83 -0.49 14.03
C ALA A 319 -6.65 -1.63 13.41
N THR A 320 -7.86 -1.37 12.97
CA THR A 320 -8.67 -2.41 12.29
C THR A 320 -7.99 -2.91 11.03
N PHE A 321 -8.36 -4.09 10.56
CA PHE A 321 -7.78 -4.63 9.33
C PHE A 321 -8.08 -3.73 8.12
N GLU A 322 -9.28 -3.15 8.06
CA GLU A 322 -9.67 -2.19 7.03
C GLU A 322 -8.81 -0.92 7.10
N ASP A 323 -8.68 -0.30 8.29
CA ASP A 323 -7.83 0.89 8.48
C ASP A 323 -6.38 0.66 8.04
N ARG A 324 -5.83 -0.54 8.32
CA ARG A 324 -4.46 -0.86 7.90
C ARG A 324 -4.32 -0.99 6.38
N ILE A 325 -5.34 -1.51 5.69
CA ILE A 325 -5.37 -1.55 4.21
C ILE A 325 -5.41 -0.13 3.67
N GLU A 326 -6.29 0.73 4.21
CA GLU A 326 -6.41 2.14 3.81
C GLU A 326 -5.13 2.92 4.07
N ALA A 327 -4.49 2.73 5.24
CA ALA A 327 -3.23 3.38 5.58
C ALA A 327 -2.13 3.08 4.55
N ASN A 328 -1.98 1.80 4.16
CA ASN A 328 -1.06 1.40 3.09
C ASN A 328 -1.43 2.03 1.75
N TYR A 329 -2.71 1.99 1.38
CA TYR A 329 -3.19 2.52 0.11
C TYR A 329 -2.90 4.03 -0.01
N TRP A 330 -3.22 4.82 1.01
CA TRP A 330 -2.98 6.27 1.01
C TRP A 330 -1.49 6.61 1.07
N PHE A 331 -0.70 5.84 1.83
CA PHE A 331 0.75 5.99 1.83
C PHE A 331 1.33 5.78 0.44
N LEU A 332 0.96 4.70 -0.23
CA LEU A 332 1.42 4.38 -1.58
C LEU A 332 0.98 5.43 -2.60
N GLU A 333 -0.26 5.89 -2.54
CA GLU A 333 -0.77 6.96 -3.39
C GLU A 333 0.10 8.20 -3.28
N GLU A 334 0.45 8.62 -2.07
CA GLU A 334 1.23 9.84 -1.87
C GLU A 334 2.73 9.65 -2.21
N VAL A 335 3.29 8.47 -2.02
CA VAL A 335 4.65 8.17 -2.51
C VAL A 335 4.71 8.23 -4.04
N ILE A 336 3.72 7.68 -4.72
CA ILE A 336 3.64 7.70 -6.18
C ILE A 336 3.42 9.14 -6.68
N ASN A 337 2.52 9.90 -6.05
CA ASN A 337 2.30 11.32 -6.36
C ASN A 337 3.57 12.15 -6.20
N PHE A 338 4.34 11.90 -5.13
CA PHE A 338 5.65 12.53 -4.95
C PHE A 338 6.62 12.15 -6.07
N ALA A 339 6.67 10.88 -6.45
CA ALA A 339 7.56 10.39 -7.51
C ALA A 339 7.18 10.94 -8.89
N VAL A 340 5.90 11.12 -9.19
CA VAL A 340 5.43 11.79 -10.40
C VAL A 340 5.95 13.23 -10.46
N LYS A 341 5.86 13.96 -9.35
CA LYS A 341 6.27 15.37 -9.27
C LYS A 341 7.79 15.53 -9.23
N ASN A 342 8.52 14.63 -8.58
CA ASN A 342 9.95 14.77 -8.28
C ASN A 342 10.82 13.70 -8.98
N GLY A 343 10.30 13.08 -10.03
CA GLY A 343 10.96 11.93 -10.67
C GLY A 343 12.37 12.22 -11.19
N GLU A 344 12.63 13.43 -11.70
CA GLU A 344 13.97 13.84 -12.13
C GLU A 344 14.95 13.89 -10.96
N THR A 345 14.56 14.48 -9.83
CA THR A 345 15.39 14.53 -8.62
C THR A 345 15.70 13.13 -8.11
N ILE A 346 14.70 12.24 -8.07
CA ILE A 346 14.88 10.85 -7.64
C ILE A 346 15.90 10.14 -8.53
N ARG A 347 15.75 10.22 -9.85
CA ARG A 347 16.68 9.59 -10.80
C ARG A 347 18.09 10.17 -10.73
N LYS A 348 18.23 11.48 -10.59
CA LYS A 348 19.53 12.13 -10.43
C LYS A 348 20.23 11.72 -9.14
N THR A 349 19.49 11.65 -8.03
CA THR A 349 20.05 11.25 -6.73
C THR A 349 20.49 9.78 -6.73
N THR A 350 19.69 8.89 -7.33
CA THR A 350 20.10 7.48 -7.47
C THR A 350 21.32 7.33 -8.40
N ALA A 351 21.33 8.01 -9.53
CA ALA A 351 22.47 7.97 -10.46
C ALA A 351 23.75 8.55 -9.85
N ALA A 352 23.67 9.62 -9.07
CA ALA A 352 24.80 10.18 -8.33
C ALA A 352 25.35 9.16 -7.32
N ALA A 353 24.47 8.49 -6.57
CA ALA A 353 24.87 7.43 -5.63
C ALA A 353 25.53 6.24 -6.35
N ASP A 354 25.00 5.82 -7.51
CA ASP A 354 25.57 4.72 -8.30
C ASP A 354 26.95 5.07 -8.90
N SER A 355 27.21 6.34 -9.20
CA SER A 355 28.49 6.80 -9.74
C SER A 355 29.57 6.98 -8.68
N GLU A 356 29.21 6.97 -7.41
CA GLU A 356 30.12 7.20 -6.30
C GLU A 356 31.02 5.98 -6.06
N SER A 357 32.34 6.15 -6.18
CA SER A 357 33.31 5.09 -5.87
C SER A 357 33.42 4.88 -4.37
N ILE A 358 33.33 3.64 -3.95
CA ILE A 358 33.62 3.22 -2.56
C ILE A 358 35.08 2.80 -2.35
N VAL A 359 35.88 2.76 -3.42
CA VAL A 359 37.31 2.35 -3.36
C VAL A 359 38.08 3.36 -2.51
N GLY A 360 38.78 2.86 -1.50
CA GLY A 360 39.56 3.69 -0.57
C GLY A 360 38.71 4.43 0.50
N LYS A 361 37.42 4.25 0.53
CA LYS A 361 36.56 4.82 1.57
C LYS A 361 36.35 3.86 2.74
N GLU A 362 36.32 4.41 3.94
CA GLU A 362 35.93 3.65 5.14
C GLU A 362 34.45 3.24 5.03
N GLN A 363 34.17 2.00 5.42
CA GLN A 363 32.83 1.45 5.50
C GLN A 363 32.47 1.10 6.94
N ALA A 364 31.29 1.49 7.38
CA ALA A 364 30.78 1.16 8.70
C ALA A 364 30.44 -0.34 8.78
N VAL A 365 31.05 -1.07 9.72
CA VAL A 365 30.75 -2.48 9.99
C VAL A 365 29.88 -2.68 11.22
N ARG A 366 29.80 -1.66 12.09
CA ARG A 366 28.95 -1.63 13.29
C ARG A 366 28.36 -0.24 13.48
N GLY A 367 27.14 -0.21 14.05
CA GLY A 367 26.45 1.02 14.43
C GLY A 367 26.08 1.02 15.90
N LYS A 368 25.82 2.20 16.44
CA LYS A 368 25.18 2.41 17.74
C LYS A 368 24.08 3.46 17.62
N LEU A 369 23.04 3.33 18.43
CA LEU A 369 22.04 4.38 18.55
C LEU A 369 22.67 5.57 19.29
N VAL A 370 22.36 6.75 18.80
CA VAL A 370 22.73 8.02 19.46
C VAL A 370 21.48 8.86 19.65
N LYS A 371 21.44 9.65 20.71
CA LYS A 371 20.35 10.59 20.96
C LYS A 371 20.33 11.65 19.86
N ALA A 372 19.20 11.76 19.15
CA ALA A 372 18.99 12.86 18.22
C ALA A 372 18.78 14.19 18.97
N PRO A 373 19.13 15.33 18.38
CA PRO A 373 18.88 16.62 19.00
C PRO A 373 17.36 16.93 19.04
N GLY A 374 16.93 17.49 20.17
CA GLY A 374 15.57 17.99 20.38
C GLY A 374 14.52 16.93 20.74
N PRO A 375 13.39 17.38 21.28
CA PRO A 375 12.24 16.52 21.56
C PRO A 375 11.46 16.20 20.27
N VAL A 376 10.78 15.06 20.26
CA VAL A 376 9.79 14.70 19.25
C VAL A 376 8.41 14.58 19.90
N GLN A 377 7.38 15.02 19.18
CA GLN A 377 5.99 14.80 19.60
C GLN A 377 5.55 13.42 19.09
N VAL A 378 5.02 12.60 20.00
CA VAL A 378 4.52 11.28 19.69
C VAL A 378 3.03 11.23 19.99
N VAL A 379 2.23 10.82 19.01
CA VAL A 379 0.81 10.54 19.23
C VAL A 379 0.70 9.22 19.99
N MET A 380 0.02 9.26 21.12
CA MET A 380 -0.27 8.08 21.93
C MET A 380 -1.69 7.61 21.68
N ALA A 381 -1.92 6.32 21.80
CA ALA A 381 -3.26 5.74 21.83
C ALA A 381 -3.31 4.61 22.86
N ASP A 382 -4.39 4.57 23.61
CA ASP A 382 -4.69 3.42 24.44
C ASP A 382 -5.16 2.25 23.59
N THR A 383 -5.10 1.06 24.18
CA THR A 383 -5.58 -0.16 23.56
C THR A 383 -6.63 -0.84 24.44
N VAL A 384 -7.63 -1.42 23.83
CA VAL A 384 -8.67 -2.22 24.47
C VAL A 384 -8.50 -3.67 24.04
N GLU A 385 -8.59 -4.59 25.00
CA GLU A 385 -8.55 -6.02 24.71
C GLU A 385 -9.90 -6.47 24.14
N GLU A 386 -9.86 -7.16 23.03
CA GLU A 386 -10.98 -7.85 22.41
C GLU A 386 -10.64 -9.33 22.23
N ARG A 387 -11.66 -10.18 22.12
CA ARG A 387 -11.46 -11.60 21.89
C ARG A 387 -11.81 -11.99 20.48
N ASN A 388 -10.95 -12.85 19.89
CA ASN A 388 -11.28 -13.41 18.59
C ASN A 388 -12.51 -14.30 18.71
N PRO A 389 -13.57 -14.06 17.91
CA PRO A 389 -14.84 -14.80 18.02
C PRO A 389 -14.71 -16.30 17.71
N PHE A 390 -13.68 -16.71 16.96
CA PHE A 390 -13.43 -18.11 16.60
C PHE A 390 -12.44 -18.82 17.56
N VAL A 391 -11.64 -18.04 18.29
CA VAL A 391 -10.64 -18.54 19.25
C VAL A 391 -10.68 -17.63 20.48
N PRO A 392 -11.67 -17.79 21.40
CA PRO A 392 -11.89 -16.86 22.52
C PRO A 392 -10.74 -16.75 23.52
N ASP A 393 -9.79 -17.67 23.52
CA ASP A 393 -8.55 -17.63 24.31
C ASP A 393 -7.43 -16.78 23.66
N VAL A 394 -7.64 -16.31 22.42
CA VAL A 394 -6.74 -15.40 21.75
C VAL A 394 -7.22 -13.95 21.97
N ALA A 395 -6.43 -13.20 22.75
CA ALA A 395 -6.67 -11.77 22.95
C ALA A 395 -6.12 -10.98 21.76
N MET A 396 -6.96 -10.15 21.15
CA MET A 396 -6.58 -9.12 20.19
C MET A 396 -6.56 -7.78 20.92
N LEU A 397 -5.69 -6.87 20.49
CA LEU A 397 -5.69 -5.51 21.00
C LEU A 397 -6.24 -4.59 19.92
N ARG A 398 -7.18 -3.74 20.30
CA ARG A 398 -7.75 -2.69 19.45
C ARG A 398 -7.31 -1.31 19.94
N ARG A 399 -6.92 -0.45 19.02
CA ARG A 399 -6.70 0.98 19.31
C ARG A 399 -8.00 1.58 19.83
N ALA A 400 -7.95 2.23 20.98
CA ALA A 400 -9.08 3.01 21.47
C ALA A 400 -9.31 4.23 20.57
N THR A 401 -10.55 4.54 20.33
CA THR A 401 -11.00 5.68 19.51
C THR A 401 -10.94 6.97 20.31
#